data_f695b26a1a63de24699da3e00f83244b
#
_entry.id   f695b26a1a63de24699da3e00f83244b
#
_cell.length_a   1.000
_cell.length_b   1.000
_cell.length_c   1.000
_cell.angle_alpha   90.00
_cell.angle_beta   90.00
_cell.angle_gamma   90.00
#
_symmetry.space_group_name_H-M   'P 1'
#
loop_
_entity.id
_entity.type
_entity.pdbx_description
1 polymer ?
#
loop_
_entity_poly.entity_id
_entity_poly.type
_entity_poly.pdbx_seq_one_letter_code
_entity_poly.pdbx_strand_id
1 'polypeptide(L)'
;NPDKKDHYLVVIGNRRLTAARKAGLKTMPCSVVEMTEKEQISTMLLENMQRSDLSVSEQAQGFQLMLDLGETETTIAEKTGFSRSTVRHRLNLAKLDQETLTRREKNKDFQLTLTDLYELEKVQDIKKRNEILKTAVSSREIAWKAKQAVKEEKIKKNAQIVFEILEEKGVKAAPKRAKEERWTGKWKEITNIDLSQWEDQTKIDLQDTKDQLYYYQYYDRIYVVKK
;
A
#
# COMPACT_ATOMS: atom_id res chain seq x y z
N ASN A 1 -7.84 7.68 38.84
CA ASN A 1 -8.45 8.93 38.34
C ASN A 1 -7.79 10.08 39.07
N PRO A 2 -7.01 10.95 38.42
CA PRO A 2 -6.27 12.03 39.06
C PRO A 2 -7.19 13.04 39.80
N ASP A 3 -8.48 13.09 39.42
CA ASP A 3 -9.41 14.09 39.94
C ASP A 3 -10.16 13.65 41.21
N LYS A 4 -10.06 12.38 41.62
CA LYS A 4 -10.79 11.84 42.77
C LYS A 4 -9.92 10.87 43.57
N LYS A 5 -9.63 11.20 44.82
CA LYS A 5 -8.95 10.32 45.76
C LYS A 5 -9.72 9.00 45.91
N ASP A 6 -9.01 7.89 45.95
CA ASP A 6 -9.52 6.53 46.05
C ASP A 6 -10.42 6.05 44.88
N HIS A 7 -10.30 6.70 43.73
CA HIS A 7 -10.97 6.29 42.51
C HIS A 7 -9.94 5.87 41.46
N TYR A 8 -10.19 4.76 40.78
CA TYR A 8 -9.29 4.17 39.81
C TYR A 8 -9.98 4.08 38.44
N LEU A 9 -9.21 4.30 37.38
CA LEU A 9 -9.65 4.06 36.02
C LEU A 9 -9.33 2.60 35.64
N VAL A 10 -10.32 1.87 35.15
CA VAL A 10 -10.08 0.49 34.67
C VAL A 10 -9.54 0.56 33.26
N VAL A 11 -8.27 0.22 33.10
CA VAL A 11 -7.57 0.17 31.81
C VAL A 11 -7.81 -1.18 31.13
N ILE A 12 -7.75 -2.28 31.90
CA ILE A 12 -7.97 -3.66 31.42
C ILE A 12 -8.98 -4.36 32.32
N GLY A 13 -9.86 -5.20 31.74
CA GLY A 13 -10.74 -6.09 32.48
C GLY A 13 -12.15 -5.54 32.71
N ASN A 14 -12.63 -4.62 31.89
CA ASN A 14 -14.00 -4.06 31.96
C ASN A 14 -15.09 -5.13 31.99
N ARG A 15 -14.95 -6.23 31.20
CA ARG A 15 -15.90 -7.36 31.20
C ARG A 15 -15.91 -8.07 32.55
N ARG A 16 -14.74 -8.30 33.18
CA ARG A 16 -14.60 -8.92 34.50
C ARG A 16 -15.21 -8.06 35.60
N LEU A 17 -14.96 -6.74 35.56
CA LEU A 17 -15.57 -5.81 36.50
C LEU A 17 -17.11 -5.79 36.33
N THR A 18 -17.63 -5.79 35.14
CA THR A 18 -19.07 -5.83 34.87
C THR A 18 -19.69 -7.14 35.39
N ALA A 19 -19.03 -8.27 35.17
CA ALA A 19 -19.48 -9.56 35.68
C ALA A 19 -19.47 -9.61 37.24
N ALA A 20 -18.41 -9.10 37.86
CA ALA A 20 -18.30 -9.01 39.33
C ALA A 20 -19.42 -8.17 39.95
N ARG A 21 -19.73 -7.00 39.32
CA ARG A 21 -20.85 -6.16 39.75
C ARG A 21 -22.21 -6.87 39.60
N LYS A 22 -22.44 -7.57 38.49
CA LYS A 22 -23.67 -8.37 38.31
C LYS A 22 -23.81 -9.51 39.26
N ALA A 23 -22.69 -10.10 39.67
CA ALA A 23 -22.66 -11.16 40.68
C ALA A 23 -22.76 -10.66 42.15
N GLY A 24 -22.84 -9.35 42.36
CA GLY A 24 -22.94 -8.76 43.70
C GLY A 24 -21.67 -8.81 44.53
N LEU A 25 -20.51 -9.04 43.89
CA LEU A 25 -19.23 -9.07 44.59
C LEU A 25 -18.89 -7.68 45.14
N LYS A 26 -18.57 -7.60 46.44
CA LYS A 26 -18.18 -6.34 47.12
C LYS A 26 -16.74 -5.97 46.85
N THR A 27 -15.89 -6.90 46.57
CA THR A 27 -14.45 -6.71 46.29
C THR A 27 -13.99 -7.62 45.16
N MET A 28 -12.96 -7.20 44.44
CA MET A 28 -12.25 -8.03 43.47
C MET A 28 -10.77 -7.70 43.49
N PRO A 29 -9.88 -8.69 43.24
CA PRO A 29 -8.45 -8.42 43.12
C PRO A 29 -8.16 -7.60 41.90
N CYS A 30 -7.32 -6.56 42.05
CA CYS A 30 -6.84 -5.72 40.95
C CYS A 30 -5.39 -5.31 41.18
N SER A 31 -4.69 -5.03 40.09
CA SER A 31 -3.36 -4.42 40.13
C SER A 31 -3.51 -2.93 39.87
N VAL A 32 -3.01 -2.10 40.78
CA VAL A 32 -3.03 -0.65 40.66
C VAL A 32 -1.65 -0.20 40.22
N VAL A 33 -1.61 0.57 39.12
CA VAL A 33 -0.37 1.10 38.53
C VAL A 33 -0.56 2.56 38.15
N GLU A 34 0.52 3.33 38.21
CA GLU A 34 0.55 4.67 37.68
C GLU A 34 0.93 4.61 36.20
N MET A 35 0.18 5.31 35.37
CA MET A 35 0.39 5.35 33.93
C MET A 35 0.08 6.75 33.39
N THR A 36 0.88 7.19 32.44
CA THR A 36 0.55 8.33 31.58
C THR A 36 -0.63 7.99 30.67
N GLU A 37 -1.32 8.96 30.13
CA GLU A 37 -2.42 8.76 29.17
C GLU A 37 -1.97 7.92 27.96
N LYS A 38 -0.77 8.17 27.44
CA LYS A 38 -0.18 7.41 26.35
C LYS A 38 -0.01 5.92 26.70
N GLU A 39 0.51 5.63 27.91
CA GLU A 39 0.69 4.26 28.38
C GLU A 39 -0.65 3.56 28.60
N GLN A 40 -1.67 4.28 29.10
CA GLN A 40 -3.03 3.75 29.23
C GLN A 40 -3.60 3.31 27.87
N ILE A 41 -3.53 4.20 26.86
CA ILE A 41 -4.03 3.92 25.51
C ILE A 41 -3.25 2.75 24.89
N SER A 42 -1.91 2.76 24.98
CA SER A 42 -1.06 1.67 24.46
C SER A 42 -1.40 0.32 25.12
N THR A 43 -1.63 0.31 26.43
CA THR A 43 -1.98 -0.91 27.17
C THR A 43 -3.36 -1.43 26.78
N MET A 44 -4.34 -0.55 26.60
CA MET A 44 -5.69 -0.92 26.11
C MET A 44 -5.65 -1.49 24.69
N LEU A 45 -4.86 -0.87 23.82
CA LEU A 45 -4.65 -1.36 22.44
C LEU A 45 -3.98 -2.73 22.43
N LEU A 46 -2.96 -2.91 23.24
CA LEU A 46 -2.23 -4.18 23.33
C LEU A 46 -3.14 -5.32 23.82
N GLU A 47 -3.94 -5.09 24.86
CA GLU A 47 -4.94 -6.07 25.34
C GLU A 47 -5.93 -6.43 24.23
N ASN A 48 -6.42 -5.43 23.52
CA ASN A 48 -7.34 -5.66 22.41
C ASN A 48 -6.67 -6.43 21.26
N MET A 49 -5.40 -6.16 20.96
CA MET A 49 -4.62 -6.84 19.91
C MET A 49 -4.35 -8.32 20.22
N GLN A 50 -4.41 -8.72 21.51
CA GLN A 50 -4.23 -10.11 21.92
C GLN A 50 -5.51 -10.96 21.77
N ARG A 51 -6.62 -10.38 21.33
CA ARG A 51 -7.84 -11.11 21.05
C ARG A 51 -7.67 -11.97 19.80
N SER A 52 -8.15 -13.22 19.89
CA SER A 52 -8.06 -14.20 18.79
C SER A 52 -9.09 -13.98 17.66
N ASP A 53 -10.08 -13.12 17.89
CA ASP A 53 -11.22 -12.88 16.99
C ASP A 53 -11.12 -11.59 16.16
N LEU A 54 -9.96 -10.92 16.19
CA LEU A 54 -9.75 -9.70 15.41
C LEU A 54 -9.66 -9.98 13.92
N SER A 55 -10.47 -9.24 13.14
CA SER A 55 -10.33 -9.20 11.70
C SER A 55 -9.01 -8.56 11.26
N VAL A 56 -8.66 -8.77 9.99
CA VAL A 56 -7.43 -8.20 9.42
C VAL A 56 -7.47 -6.67 9.41
N SER A 57 -8.64 -6.08 9.14
CA SER A 57 -8.84 -4.63 9.19
C SER A 57 -8.72 -4.06 10.61
N GLU A 58 -9.26 -4.73 11.62
CA GLU A 58 -9.11 -4.32 13.02
C GLU A 58 -7.64 -4.39 13.47
N GLN A 59 -6.91 -5.44 13.09
CA GLN A 59 -5.46 -5.53 13.34
C GLN A 59 -4.71 -4.37 12.67
N ALA A 60 -5.03 -4.05 11.41
CA ALA A 60 -4.41 -2.96 10.68
C ALA A 60 -4.62 -1.60 11.37
N GLN A 61 -5.85 -1.31 11.80
CA GLN A 61 -6.19 -0.09 12.53
C GLN A 61 -5.50 -0.04 13.90
N GLY A 62 -5.47 -1.15 14.64
CA GLY A 62 -4.79 -1.23 15.94
C GLY A 62 -3.29 -0.96 15.81
N PHE A 63 -2.61 -1.54 14.82
CA PHE A 63 -1.19 -1.28 14.59
C PHE A 63 -0.92 0.16 14.13
N GLN A 64 -1.83 0.75 13.33
CA GLN A 64 -1.72 2.15 12.94
C GLN A 64 -1.82 3.07 14.16
N LEU A 65 -2.77 2.83 15.06
CA LEU A 65 -2.88 3.59 16.30
C LEU A 65 -1.64 3.45 17.19
N MET A 66 -1.04 2.27 17.29
CA MET A 66 0.22 2.08 18.02
C MET A 66 1.37 2.88 17.38
N LEU A 67 1.44 2.90 16.04
CA LEU A 67 2.42 3.69 15.30
C LEU A 67 2.22 5.19 15.55
N ASP A 68 0.97 5.68 15.53
CA ASP A 68 0.61 7.08 15.79
C ASP A 68 0.95 7.52 17.22
N LEU A 69 0.94 6.58 18.17
CA LEU A 69 1.43 6.76 19.53
C LEU A 69 2.96 6.77 19.63
N GLY A 70 3.68 6.62 18.50
CA GLY A 70 5.15 6.67 18.44
C GLY A 70 5.84 5.33 18.65
N GLU A 71 5.10 4.22 18.61
CA GLU A 71 5.71 2.89 18.53
C GLU A 71 6.36 2.67 17.15
N THR A 72 7.31 1.75 17.07
CA THR A 72 7.93 1.34 15.80
C THR A 72 7.38 -0.02 15.35
N GLU A 73 7.54 -0.39 14.07
CA GLU A 73 7.18 -1.74 13.58
C GLU A 73 7.80 -2.85 14.46
N THR A 74 9.02 -2.62 14.96
CA THR A 74 9.74 -3.58 15.80
C THR A 74 9.11 -3.69 17.17
N THR A 75 8.84 -2.56 17.85
CA THR A 75 8.23 -2.57 19.19
C THR A 75 6.79 -3.08 19.16
N ILE A 76 6.04 -2.79 18.07
CA ILE A 76 4.70 -3.36 17.87
C ILE A 76 4.78 -4.88 17.73
N ALA A 77 5.72 -5.40 16.93
CA ALA A 77 5.92 -6.84 16.77
C ALA A 77 6.27 -7.54 18.10
N GLU A 78 7.21 -6.98 18.86
CA GLU A 78 7.62 -7.50 20.17
C GLU A 78 6.47 -7.53 21.20
N LYS A 79 5.70 -6.44 21.28
CA LYS A 79 4.58 -6.30 22.23
C LYS A 79 3.38 -7.17 21.89
N THR A 80 3.09 -7.33 20.59
CA THR A 80 1.88 -8.05 20.14
C THR A 80 2.12 -9.53 19.84
N GLY A 81 3.38 -9.97 19.71
CA GLY A 81 3.75 -11.33 19.33
C GLY A 81 3.61 -11.63 17.83
N PHE A 82 3.24 -10.66 17.00
CA PHE A 82 3.22 -10.82 15.56
C PHE A 82 4.63 -10.67 14.97
N SER A 83 4.87 -11.30 13.81
CA SER A 83 6.11 -11.05 13.07
C SER A 83 6.17 -9.62 12.56
N ARG A 84 7.38 -9.05 12.48
CA ARG A 84 7.59 -7.70 11.90
C ARG A 84 7.03 -7.60 10.47
N SER A 85 7.15 -8.67 9.68
CA SER A 85 6.55 -8.74 8.35
C SER A 85 5.03 -8.61 8.40
N THR A 86 4.38 -9.33 9.32
CA THR A 86 2.92 -9.22 9.51
C THR A 86 2.50 -7.81 9.90
N VAL A 87 3.21 -7.17 10.84
CA VAL A 87 2.94 -5.78 11.25
C VAL A 87 3.02 -4.84 10.05
N ARG A 88 4.09 -4.94 9.25
CA ARG A 88 4.27 -4.13 8.02
C ARG A 88 3.12 -4.32 7.03
N HIS A 89 2.74 -5.55 6.76
CA HIS A 89 1.61 -5.84 5.87
C HIS A 89 0.30 -5.22 6.40
N ARG A 90 0.03 -5.32 7.70
CA ARG A 90 -1.17 -4.71 8.30
C ARG A 90 -1.15 -3.19 8.21
N LEU A 91 0.00 -2.55 8.47
CA LEU A 91 0.16 -1.10 8.32
C LEU A 91 -0.05 -0.63 6.86
N ASN A 92 0.33 -1.43 5.87
CA ASN A 92 0.03 -1.13 4.47
C ASN A 92 -1.47 -1.26 4.16
N LEU A 93 -2.18 -2.19 4.81
CA LEU A 93 -3.63 -2.30 4.71
C LEU A 93 -4.38 -1.16 5.40
N ALA A 94 -3.82 -0.60 6.48
CA ALA A 94 -4.40 0.57 7.14
C ALA A 94 -4.49 1.81 6.21
N LYS A 95 -3.66 1.85 5.16
CA LYS A 95 -3.69 2.93 4.14
C LYS A 95 -4.83 2.78 3.13
N LEU A 96 -5.50 1.64 3.07
CA LEU A 96 -6.64 1.41 2.18
C LEU A 96 -7.91 2.07 2.71
N ASP A 97 -8.91 2.19 1.84
CA ASP A 97 -10.25 2.61 2.22
C ASP A 97 -10.87 1.59 3.19
N GLN A 98 -10.92 1.96 4.47
CA GLN A 98 -11.30 1.06 5.56
C GLN A 98 -12.78 0.66 5.49
N GLU A 99 -13.65 1.52 4.98
CA GLU A 99 -15.06 1.21 4.78
C GLU A 99 -15.23 0.12 3.72
N THR A 100 -14.57 0.29 2.59
CA THR A 100 -14.57 -0.71 1.51
C THR A 100 -13.94 -2.02 1.97
N LEU A 101 -12.81 -1.97 2.70
CA LEU A 101 -12.13 -3.16 3.22
C LEU A 101 -13.07 -3.96 4.15
N THR A 102 -13.65 -3.30 5.16
CA THR A 102 -14.57 -3.92 6.11
C THR A 102 -15.81 -4.50 5.42
N ARG A 103 -16.36 -3.79 4.43
CA ARG A 103 -17.51 -4.28 3.66
C ARG A 103 -17.14 -5.53 2.85
N ARG A 104 -15.93 -5.60 2.29
CA ARG A 104 -15.44 -6.76 1.54
C ARG A 104 -15.13 -7.95 2.43
N GLU A 105 -14.60 -7.76 3.62
CA GLU A 105 -14.39 -8.83 4.60
C GLU A 105 -15.71 -9.51 5.02
N LYS A 106 -16.80 -8.76 5.06
CA LYS A 106 -18.15 -9.24 5.42
C LYS A 106 -18.96 -9.76 4.25
N ASN A 107 -18.47 -9.63 3.01
CA ASN A 107 -19.20 -10.04 1.82
C ASN A 107 -19.19 -11.59 1.71
N LYS A 108 -20.38 -12.18 1.58
CA LYS A 108 -20.56 -13.63 1.43
C LYS A 108 -20.29 -14.14 0.01
N ASP A 109 -20.52 -13.29 -0.99
CA ASP A 109 -20.40 -13.69 -2.41
C ASP A 109 -18.93 -13.68 -2.87
N PHE A 110 -18.14 -12.76 -2.32
CA PHE A 110 -16.70 -12.68 -2.58
C PHE A 110 -15.97 -12.24 -1.29
N GLN A 111 -15.40 -13.20 -0.57
CA GLN A 111 -14.63 -12.96 0.63
C GLN A 111 -13.17 -12.71 0.28
N LEU A 112 -12.67 -11.54 0.68
CA LEU A 112 -11.27 -11.17 0.52
C LEU A 112 -10.35 -12.09 1.34
N THR A 113 -9.31 -12.60 0.68
CA THR A 113 -8.27 -13.41 1.33
C THR A 113 -7.02 -12.56 1.63
N LEU A 114 -6.17 -13.05 2.54
CA LEU A 114 -4.86 -12.42 2.78
C LEU A 114 -3.98 -12.37 1.52
N THR A 115 -4.09 -13.39 0.67
CA THR A 115 -3.36 -13.44 -0.61
C THR A 115 -3.80 -12.30 -1.52
N ASP A 116 -5.10 -12.01 -1.59
CA ASP A 116 -5.62 -10.89 -2.39
C ASP A 116 -5.07 -9.54 -1.90
N LEU A 117 -5.00 -9.37 -0.58
CA LEU A 117 -4.46 -8.15 0.02
C LEU A 117 -2.96 -7.99 -0.26
N TYR A 118 -2.19 -9.08 -0.26
CA TYR A 118 -0.78 -9.05 -0.63
C TYR A 118 -0.56 -8.78 -2.12
N GLU A 119 -1.46 -9.24 -3.00
CA GLU A 119 -1.42 -8.85 -4.41
C GLU A 119 -1.66 -7.35 -4.60
N LEU A 120 -2.65 -6.78 -3.88
CA LEU A 120 -2.90 -5.34 -3.90
C LEU A 120 -1.71 -4.52 -3.39
N GLU A 121 -0.99 -5.01 -2.38
CA GLU A 121 0.16 -4.32 -1.80
C GLU A 121 1.31 -4.10 -2.80
N LYS A 122 1.42 -4.92 -3.85
CA LYS A 122 2.42 -4.77 -4.90
C LYS A 122 2.24 -3.51 -5.73
N VAL A 123 1.02 -2.98 -5.83
CA VAL A 123 0.70 -1.72 -6.51
C VAL A 123 1.11 -0.55 -5.62
N GLN A 124 1.95 0.36 -6.09
CA GLN A 124 2.45 1.48 -5.27
C GLN A 124 1.38 2.57 -5.08
N ASP A 125 0.59 2.85 -6.11
CA ASP A 125 -0.46 3.87 -6.08
C ASP A 125 -1.65 3.43 -5.23
N ILE A 126 -1.83 4.08 -4.06
CA ILE A 126 -2.93 3.81 -3.13
C ILE A 126 -4.30 4.04 -3.76
N LYS A 127 -4.44 5.01 -4.66
CA LYS A 127 -5.72 5.27 -5.36
C LYS A 127 -6.09 4.10 -6.25
N LYS A 128 -5.12 3.55 -7.00
CA LYS A 128 -5.32 2.34 -7.80
C LYS A 128 -5.61 1.11 -6.93
N ARG A 129 -4.94 0.95 -5.78
CA ARG A 129 -5.28 -0.13 -4.83
C ARG A 129 -6.75 -0.05 -4.39
N ASN A 130 -7.22 1.14 -4.00
CA ASN A 130 -8.60 1.35 -3.57
C ASN A 130 -9.60 1.14 -4.71
N GLU A 131 -9.27 1.56 -5.92
CA GLU A 131 -10.09 1.32 -7.11
C GLU A 131 -10.23 -0.19 -7.38
N ILE A 132 -9.13 -0.94 -7.36
CA ILE A 132 -9.14 -2.40 -7.54
C ILE A 132 -9.97 -3.06 -6.43
N LEU A 133 -9.74 -2.70 -5.17
CA LEU A 133 -10.48 -3.21 -4.02
C LEU A 133 -11.99 -2.95 -4.15
N LYS A 134 -12.39 -1.79 -4.68
CA LYS A 134 -13.78 -1.38 -4.87
C LYS A 134 -14.45 -2.11 -6.03
N THR A 135 -13.75 -2.36 -7.12
CA THR A 135 -14.33 -2.81 -8.40
C THR A 135 -14.17 -4.29 -8.69
N ALA A 136 -13.17 -4.97 -8.12
CA ALA A 136 -12.95 -6.39 -8.38
C ALA A 136 -14.05 -7.26 -7.77
N VAL A 137 -14.47 -8.29 -8.49
CA VAL A 137 -15.52 -9.22 -8.08
C VAL A 137 -15.01 -10.63 -7.77
N SER A 138 -13.69 -10.87 -7.90
CA SER A 138 -13.04 -12.15 -7.59
C SER A 138 -11.56 -11.98 -7.28
N SER A 139 -10.97 -12.94 -6.56
CA SER A 139 -9.51 -13.00 -6.30
C SER A 139 -8.69 -13.01 -7.60
N ARG A 140 -9.18 -13.72 -8.65
CA ARG A 140 -8.53 -13.71 -9.96
C ARG A 140 -8.48 -12.33 -10.59
N GLU A 141 -9.56 -11.57 -10.44
CA GLU A 141 -9.64 -10.20 -10.97
C GLU A 141 -8.74 -9.24 -10.18
N ILE A 142 -8.67 -9.38 -8.86
CA ILE A 142 -7.71 -8.62 -8.04
C ILE A 142 -6.28 -8.87 -8.51
N ALA A 143 -5.88 -10.15 -8.61
CA ALA A 143 -4.53 -10.50 -9.03
C ALA A 143 -4.21 -9.98 -10.44
N TRP A 144 -5.16 -10.08 -11.37
CA TRP A 144 -5.00 -9.58 -12.73
C TRP A 144 -4.87 -8.05 -12.77
N LYS A 145 -5.81 -7.32 -12.12
CA LYS A 145 -5.77 -5.85 -12.07
C LYS A 145 -4.52 -5.33 -11.37
N ALA A 146 -4.12 -5.97 -10.26
CA ALA A 146 -2.90 -5.60 -9.55
C ALA A 146 -1.67 -5.80 -10.43
N LYS A 147 -1.56 -6.93 -11.15
CA LYS A 147 -0.47 -7.18 -12.09
C LYS A 147 -0.42 -6.16 -13.22
N GLN A 148 -1.58 -5.76 -13.76
CA GLN A 148 -1.65 -4.71 -14.79
C GLN A 148 -1.21 -3.36 -14.23
N ALA A 149 -1.68 -2.98 -13.04
CA ALA A 149 -1.29 -1.73 -12.39
C ALA A 149 0.23 -1.66 -12.14
N VAL A 150 0.83 -2.74 -11.62
CA VAL A 150 2.30 -2.83 -11.42
C VAL A 150 3.05 -2.70 -12.75
N LYS A 151 2.56 -3.35 -13.83
CA LYS A 151 3.16 -3.22 -15.16
C LYS A 151 3.09 -1.76 -15.66
N GLU A 152 1.95 -1.10 -15.52
CA GLU A 152 1.78 0.31 -15.90
C GLU A 152 2.71 1.24 -15.10
N GLU A 153 2.84 1.02 -13.79
CA GLU A 153 3.75 1.78 -12.93
C GLU A 153 5.21 1.61 -13.38
N LYS A 154 5.62 0.37 -13.70
CA LYS A 154 6.95 0.09 -14.23
C LYS A 154 7.19 0.81 -15.55
N ILE A 155 6.23 0.71 -16.49
CA ILE A 155 6.31 1.38 -17.80
C ILE A 155 6.43 2.89 -17.62
N LYS A 156 5.62 3.49 -16.74
CA LYS A 156 5.66 4.94 -16.47
C LYS A 156 7.00 5.37 -15.87
N LYS A 157 7.51 4.62 -14.90
CA LYS A 157 8.83 4.90 -14.30
C LYS A 157 9.94 4.78 -15.35
N ASN A 158 9.96 3.70 -16.11
CA ASN A 158 10.96 3.47 -17.14
C ASN A 158 10.90 4.52 -18.24
N ALA A 159 9.69 4.94 -18.66
CA ALA A 159 9.51 6.01 -19.65
C ALA A 159 10.17 7.31 -19.20
N GLN A 160 10.00 7.70 -17.94
CA GLN A 160 10.60 8.90 -17.39
C GLN A 160 12.13 8.86 -17.49
N ILE A 161 12.74 7.74 -17.07
CA ILE A 161 14.19 7.57 -17.12
C ILE A 161 14.71 7.57 -18.57
N VAL A 162 14.00 6.87 -19.46
CA VAL A 162 14.40 6.81 -20.88
C VAL A 162 14.28 8.18 -21.54
N PHE A 163 13.26 8.99 -21.19
CA PHE A 163 13.14 10.36 -21.70
C PHE A 163 14.33 11.22 -21.29
N GLU A 164 14.71 11.17 -20.00
CA GLU A 164 15.88 11.90 -19.48
C GLU A 164 17.17 11.51 -20.24
N ILE A 165 17.41 10.22 -20.43
CA ILE A 165 18.59 9.71 -21.18
C ILE A 165 18.56 10.18 -22.64
N LEU A 166 17.40 10.16 -23.29
CA LEU A 166 17.28 10.59 -24.69
C LEU A 166 17.50 12.11 -24.83
N GLU A 167 16.96 12.91 -23.91
CA GLU A 167 17.16 14.35 -23.88
C GLU A 167 18.61 14.74 -23.63
N GLU A 168 19.31 14.06 -22.70
CA GLU A 168 20.74 14.23 -22.47
C GLU A 168 21.57 13.91 -23.73
N LYS A 169 21.13 12.94 -24.55
CA LYS A 169 21.75 12.63 -25.85
C LYS A 169 21.34 13.57 -26.99
N GLY A 170 20.57 14.65 -26.71
CA GLY A 170 20.14 15.63 -27.70
C GLY A 170 18.96 15.20 -28.57
N VAL A 171 18.28 14.11 -28.22
CA VAL A 171 17.04 13.67 -28.88
C VAL A 171 15.87 14.52 -28.39
N LYS A 172 15.08 15.09 -29.27
CA LYS A 172 13.96 15.99 -28.93
C LYS A 172 12.64 15.26 -28.89
N ALA A 173 11.73 15.71 -28.03
CA ALA A 173 10.35 15.22 -28.09
C ALA A 173 9.73 15.48 -29.47
N ALA A 174 9.15 14.46 -30.07
CA ALA A 174 8.51 14.58 -31.37
C ALA A 174 7.20 15.39 -31.28
N PRO A 175 6.84 16.15 -32.33
CA PRO A 175 5.54 16.81 -32.40
C PRO A 175 4.40 15.78 -32.25
N LYS A 176 3.26 16.19 -31.69
CA LYS A 176 2.08 15.30 -31.49
C LYS A 176 1.69 14.53 -32.76
N ARG A 177 1.83 15.20 -33.96
CA ARG A 177 1.55 14.59 -35.26
C ARG A 177 2.45 13.41 -35.63
N ALA A 178 3.68 13.32 -35.10
CA ALA A 178 4.59 12.21 -35.43
C ALA A 178 4.01 10.85 -35.09
N LYS A 179 3.26 10.75 -34.01
CA LYS A 179 2.57 9.54 -33.57
C LYS A 179 1.45 9.12 -34.55
N GLU A 180 0.74 10.08 -35.10
CA GLU A 180 -0.34 9.86 -36.08
C GLU A 180 0.22 9.56 -37.47
N GLU A 181 1.31 10.23 -37.83
CA GLU A 181 1.99 10.11 -39.13
C GLU A 181 2.97 8.94 -39.25
N ARG A 182 3.09 8.08 -38.21
CA ARG A 182 4.05 6.98 -38.20
C ARG A 182 3.93 6.01 -39.39
N TRP A 183 2.74 5.87 -39.95
CA TRP A 183 2.47 5.00 -41.09
C TRP A 183 2.61 5.67 -42.46
N THR A 184 2.89 6.97 -42.48
CA THR A 184 2.94 7.77 -43.75
C THR A 184 4.33 7.78 -44.40
N GLY A 185 5.34 7.15 -43.76
CA GLY A 185 6.72 7.19 -44.25
C GLY A 185 7.46 8.51 -44.00
N LYS A 186 6.80 9.53 -43.41
CA LYS A 186 7.45 10.82 -43.09
C LYS A 186 8.45 10.73 -41.96
N TRP A 187 8.30 9.72 -41.10
CA TRP A 187 9.17 9.46 -39.94
C TRP A 187 9.82 8.11 -40.12
N LYS A 188 11.15 8.08 -40.17
CA LYS A 188 11.92 6.84 -40.25
C LYS A 188 12.32 6.40 -38.84
N GLU A 189 11.90 5.20 -38.45
CA GLU A 189 12.33 4.60 -37.18
C GLU A 189 13.82 4.29 -37.21
N ILE A 190 14.51 4.67 -36.12
CA ILE A 190 15.93 4.38 -35.88
C ILE A 190 16.02 3.21 -34.90
N THR A 191 15.30 3.30 -33.80
CA THR A 191 15.22 2.24 -32.78
C THR A 191 13.93 2.35 -31.99
N ASN A 192 13.57 1.30 -31.29
CA ASN A 192 12.51 1.32 -30.30
C ASN A 192 12.93 0.64 -29.00
N ILE A 193 12.39 1.11 -27.89
CA ILE A 193 12.73 0.68 -26.54
C ILE A 193 11.48 0.12 -25.90
N ASP A 194 11.51 -1.17 -25.54
CA ASP A 194 10.43 -1.83 -24.80
C ASP A 194 10.53 -1.50 -23.31
N LEU A 195 9.63 -0.65 -22.82
CA LEU A 195 9.63 -0.17 -21.44
C LEU A 195 9.25 -1.24 -20.43
N SER A 196 8.57 -2.30 -20.86
CA SER A 196 8.18 -3.40 -19.97
C SER A 196 9.36 -4.31 -19.62
N GLN A 197 10.36 -4.39 -20.50
CA GLN A 197 11.56 -5.20 -20.37
C GLN A 197 12.82 -4.37 -20.10
N TRP A 198 12.71 -3.04 -20.18
CA TRP A 198 13.86 -2.16 -20.02
C TRP A 198 14.40 -2.20 -18.57
N GLU A 199 15.73 -2.25 -18.46
CA GLU A 199 16.49 -2.20 -17.20
C GLU A 199 17.44 -1.01 -17.24
N ASP A 200 17.71 -0.38 -16.09
CA ASP A 200 18.49 0.86 -15.94
C ASP A 200 19.90 0.80 -16.56
N GLN A 201 20.43 -0.41 -16.78
CA GLN A 201 21.76 -0.62 -17.37
C GLN A 201 21.72 -0.81 -18.89
N THR A 202 20.57 -0.80 -19.51
CA THR A 202 20.41 -1.01 -20.95
C THR A 202 20.94 0.22 -21.69
N LYS A 203 22.01 0.04 -22.48
CA LYS A 203 22.54 1.08 -23.36
C LYS A 203 21.54 1.33 -24.48
N ILE A 204 21.11 2.58 -24.62
CA ILE A 204 20.31 3.02 -25.77
C ILE A 204 21.29 3.30 -26.90
N ASP A 205 21.31 2.43 -27.89
CA ASP A 205 22.11 2.61 -29.11
C ASP A 205 21.33 3.54 -30.07
N LEU A 206 21.86 4.75 -30.20
CA LEU A 206 21.43 5.71 -31.20
C LEU A 206 22.45 5.65 -32.32
N GLN A 207 22.14 4.99 -33.41
CA GLN A 207 22.99 4.93 -34.59
C GLN A 207 23.64 6.29 -34.85
N ASP A 208 24.95 6.30 -35.15
CA ASP A 208 25.69 7.54 -35.40
C ASP A 208 25.12 8.24 -36.64
N THR A 209 24.27 9.23 -36.39
CA THR A 209 23.59 10.00 -37.45
C THR A 209 23.76 11.50 -37.18
N LYS A 210 24.03 12.26 -38.27
CA LYS A 210 24.07 13.73 -38.22
C LYS A 210 22.67 14.36 -38.17
N ASP A 211 21.62 13.55 -38.35
CA ASP A 211 20.26 14.02 -38.38
C ASP A 211 19.72 14.33 -36.99
N GLN A 212 18.84 15.32 -36.89
CA GLN A 212 18.13 15.56 -35.62
C GLN A 212 17.18 14.39 -35.35
N LEU A 213 17.37 13.73 -34.19
CA LEU A 213 16.52 12.67 -33.72
C LEU A 213 15.38 13.20 -32.86
N TYR A 214 14.26 12.48 -32.89
CA TYR A 214 13.05 12.76 -32.11
C TYR A 214 12.55 11.49 -31.47
N TYR A 215 11.86 11.60 -30.32
CA TYR A 215 11.24 10.46 -29.66
C TYR A 215 9.75 10.70 -29.40
N TYR A 216 8.97 9.61 -29.37
CA TYR A 216 7.60 9.58 -28.86
C TYR A 216 7.29 8.26 -28.22
N GLN A 217 6.38 8.27 -27.24
CA GLN A 217 5.89 7.04 -26.62
C GLN A 217 4.60 6.58 -27.28
N TYR A 218 4.51 5.27 -27.54
CA TYR A 218 3.30 4.60 -27.98
C TYR A 218 3.12 3.30 -27.20
N TYR A 219 2.08 3.21 -26.38
CA TYR A 219 1.88 2.14 -25.38
C TYR A 219 3.11 1.92 -24.47
N ASP A 220 3.66 0.72 -24.47
CA ASP A 220 4.80 0.30 -23.67
C ASP A 220 6.15 0.47 -24.40
N ARG A 221 6.20 1.21 -25.49
CA ARG A 221 7.42 1.45 -26.28
C ARG A 221 7.70 2.94 -26.48
N ILE A 222 8.97 3.29 -26.48
CA ILE A 222 9.47 4.55 -26.95
C ILE A 222 10.14 4.33 -28.30
N TYR A 223 9.71 5.09 -29.29
CA TYR A 223 10.26 5.09 -30.64
C TYR A 223 11.18 6.30 -30.81
N VAL A 224 12.39 6.04 -31.28
CA VAL A 224 13.33 7.09 -31.72
C VAL A 224 13.30 7.13 -33.24
N VAL A 225 13.01 8.30 -33.77
CA VAL A 225 12.75 8.51 -35.21
C VAL A 225 13.50 9.72 -35.74
N LYS A 226 13.70 9.74 -37.03
CA LYS A 226 14.12 10.93 -37.76
C LYS A 226 13.08 11.32 -38.84
N LYS A 227 13.08 12.61 -39.18
CA LYS A 227 12.17 13.14 -40.20
C LYS A 227 12.74 12.91 -41.59
#